data_323a47660d4fa1bdf7dab329d6066b03
#
_entry.id   323a47660d4fa1bdf7dab329d6066b03
#
_cell.length_a   1.000
_cell.length_b   1.000
_cell.length_c   1.000
_cell.angle_alpha   90.00
_cell.angle_beta   90.00
_cell.angle_gamma   90.00
#
_symmetry.space_group_name_H-M   'P 1'
#
loop_
_entity.id
_entity.type
_entity.pdbx_description
1 polymer ?
#
loop_
_entity_poly.entity_id
_entity_poly.type
_entity_poly.pdbx_seq_one_letter_code
_entity_poly.pdbx_strand_id
1 'polypeptide(L)' 'MTRTMTEKEQKILETFAEIIPRLSELDKERLLMFGEGMKFKVEEQAKAAAS' A
#
# COMPACT_ATOMS: atom_id res chain seq x y z
N MET A 1 -6.40 -11.07 16.54
CA MET A 1 -6.28 -9.76 17.18
C MET A 1 -5.98 -8.68 16.17
N THR A 2 -6.72 -7.58 16.22
CA THR A 2 -6.58 -6.51 15.24
C THR A 2 -5.50 -5.52 15.67
N ARG A 3 -4.56 -5.28 14.78
CA ARG A 3 -3.52 -4.30 15.05
C ARG A 3 -4.06 -2.90 14.85
N THR A 4 -3.77 -2.01 15.81
CA THR A 4 -4.15 -0.61 15.71
C THR A 4 -3.22 0.09 14.72
N MET A 5 -3.79 0.82 13.78
CA MET A 5 -2.99 1.58 12.82
C MET A 5 -2.34 2.78 13.48
N THR A 6 -1.11 3.07 13.07
CA THR A 6 -0.42 4.27 13.51
C THR A 6 -1.05 5.48 12.85
N GLU A 7 -0.73 6.68 13.38
CA GLU A 7 -1.20 7.91 12.76
C GLU A 7 -0.74 8.04 11.32
N LYS A 8 0.46 7.62 11.04
CA LYS A 8 1.01 7.68 9.68
C LYS A 8 0.26 6.74 8.75
N GLU A 9 -0.02 5.54 9.20
CA GLU A 9 -0.78 4.57 8.40
C GLU A 9 -2.19 5.10 8.09
N GLN A 10 -2.83 5.69 9.09
CA GLN A 10 -4.15 6.26 8.90
C GLN A 10 -4.11 7.42 7.90
N LYS A 11 -3.09 8.26 7.99
CA LYS A 11 -2.91 9.37 7.07
C LYS A 11 -2.74 8.89 5.63
N ILE A 12 -1.96 7.81 5.46
CA ILE A 12 -1.75 7.22 4.14
C ILE A 12 -3.07 6.74 3.55
N LEU A 13 -3.85 6.01 4.33
CA LEU A 13 -5.14 5.49 3.86
C LEU A 13 -6.10 6.62 3.51
N GLU A 14 -6.17 7.65 4.35
CA GLU A 14 -7.04 8.80 4.10
C GLU A 14 -6.63 9.54 2.83
N THR A 15 -5.33 9.72 2.63
CA THR A 15 -4.82 10.41 1.46
C THR A 15 -5.18 9.65 0.19
N PHE A 16 -4.95 8.34 0.18
CA PHE A 16 -5.27 7.54 -0.99
C PHE A 16 -6.78 7.45 -1.23
N ALA A 17 -7.57 7.33 -0.17
CA ALA A 17 -9.02 7.31 -0.31
C ALA A 17 -9.53 8.59 -0.96
N GLU A 18 -8.86 9.70 -0.72
CA GLU A 18 -9.24 10.98 -1.29
C GLU A 18 -8.85 11.09 -2.77
N ILE A 19 -7.65 10.62 -3.12
CA ILE A 19 -7.14 10.84 -4.47
C ILE A 19 -7.55 9.76 -5.47
N ILE A 20 -7.72 8.52 -5.02
CA ILE A 20 -8.00 7.40 -5.93
C ILE A 20 -9.21 7.67 -6.84
N PRO A 21 -10.35 8.16 -6.31
CA PRO A 21 -11.50 8.42 -7.18
C PRO A 21 -11.26 9.49 -8.24
N ARG A 22 -10.22 10.30 -8.05
CA ARG A 22 -9.89 11.39 -8.97
C ARG A 22 -8.84 11.01 -10.00
N LEU A 23 -8.23 9.85 -9.85
CA LEU A 23 -7.20 9.39 -10.78
C LEU A 23 -7.83 8.88 -12.07
N SER A 24 -7.10 9.03 -13.17
CA SER A 24 -7.49 8.40 -14.42
C SER A 24 -7.31 6.89 -14.31
N GLU A 25 -7.92 6.15 -15.23
CA GLU A 25 -7.77 4.70 -15.23
C GLU A 25 -6.31 4.27 -15.35
N LEU A 26 -5.55 4.98 -16.17
CA LEU A 26 -4.13 4.68 -16.34
C LEU A 26 -3.36 4.93 -15.04
N ASP A 27 -3.65 6.02 -14.37
CA ASP A 27 -2.97 6.34 -13.12
C ASP A 27 -3.33 5.35 -12.02
N LYS A 28 -4.59 4.89 -11.99
CA LYS A 28 -4.99 3.86 -11.03
C LYS A 28 -4.21 2.58 -11.27
N GLU A 29 -4.03 2.22 -12.53
CA GLU A 29 -3.27 1.01 -12.87
C GLU A 29 -1.81 1.16 -12.46
N ARG A 30 -1.22 2.32 -12.67
CA ARG A 30 0.15 2.58 -12.24
C ARG A 30 0.28 2.49 -10.72
N LEU A 31 -0.69 3.03 -10.01
CA LEU A 31 -0.69 2.97 -8.56
C LEU A 31 -0.79 1.53 -8.07
N LEU A 32 -1.65 0.73 -8.72
CA LEU A 32 -1.80 -0.67 -8.39
C LEU A 32 -0.48 -1.42 -8.59
N MET A 33 0.17 -1.18 -9.71
CA MET A 33 1.45 -1.82 -10.01
C MET A 33 2.52 -1.43 -9.01
N PHE A 34 2.55 -0.17 -8.62
CA PHE A 34 3.49 0.29 -7.61
C PHE A 34 3.22 -0.39 -6.27
N GLY A 35 1.95 -0.47 -5.88
CA GLY A 35 1.57 -1.13 -4.65
C GLY A 35 1.91 -2.61 -4.64
N GLU A 36 1.72 -3.27 -5.77
CA GLU A 36 2.06 -4.68 -5.89
C GLU A 36 3.56 -4.90 -5.78
N GLY A 37 4.36 -3.98 -6.34
CA GLY A 37 5.80 -4.03 -6.19
C GLY A 37 6.23 -3.89 -4.74
N MET A 38 5.60 -2.97 -4.01
CA MET A 38 5.88 -2.81 -2.60
C MET A 38 5.47 -4.05 -1.80
N LYS A 39 4.35 -4.62 -2.14
CA LYS A 39 3.89 -5.84 -1.49
C LYS A 39 4.87 -6.98 -1.69
N PHE A 40 5.38 -7.13 -2.90
CA PHE A 40 6.38 -8.14 -3.21
C PHE A 40 7.63 -7.96 -2.35
N LYS A 41 8.09 -6.73 -2.22
CA LYS A 41 9.26 -6.41 -1.41
C LYS A 41 9.05 -6.80 0.06
N VAL A 42 7.88 -6.49 0.60
CA VAL A 42 7.55 -6.82 1.99
C VAL A 42 7.53 -8.32 2.19
N GLU A 43 6.96 -9.05 1.25
CA GLU A 43 6.89 -10.51 1.33
C GLU A 43 8.28 -11.14 1.25
N GLU A 44 9.15 -10.59 0.42
CA GLU A 44 10.54 -11.05 0.32
C GLU A 44 11.30 -10.83 1.64
N GLN A 45 11.11 -9.67 2.25
CA GLN A 45 11.74 -9.36 3.51
C GLN A 45 11.26 -10.28 4.64
N ALA A 46 9.97 -10.55 4.67
CA ALA A 46 9.41 -11.46 5.66
C ALA A 46 9.95 -12.87 5.48
N LYS A 47 10.11 -13.31 4.24
CA LYS A 47 10.65 -14.62 3.93
C LYS A 47 12.10 -14.72 4.37
N ALA A 48 12.90 -13.70 4.09
CA ALA A 48 14.31 -13.67 4.49
C ALA A 48 14.43 -13.66 6.00
N ALA A 49 13.56 -12.94 6.69
CA ALA A 49 13.58 -12.87 8.14
C ALA A 49 13.15 -14.19 8.80
N ALA A 50 12.32 -14.97 8.12
CA ALA A 50 11.82 -16.22 8.64
C ALA A 50 12.79 -17.39 8.47
N SER A 51 13.73 -17.27 7.58
CA SER A 51 14.67 -18.36 7.26
C SER A 51 15.88 -18.46 8.17
#